data_5504fab5fb90db8227926c5f4e03c3e8
#
_entry.id   5504fab5fb90db8227926c5f4e03c3e8
#
_cell.length_a   1.000
_cell.length_b   1.000
_cell.length_c   1.000
_cell.angle_alpha   90.00
_cell.angle_beta   90.00
_cell.angle_gamma   90.00
#
_symmetry.space_group_name_H-M   'P 1'
#
loop_
_entity.id
_entity.type
_entity.pdbx_description
1 polymer ?
#
loop_
_entity_poly.entity_id
_entity_poly.type
_entity_poly.pdbx_seq_one_letter_code
_entity_poly.pdbx_strand_id
1 'polypeptide(L)'
;MNALKATDLCKTYIVNKRQNHVLRNVNLEIEEGEMVGVMGPSGSGKTTLLYTVSGMDTATAGEILFFGEKMTQMSSNQVSDMRLSKMGFVFQQMYMLKNLSIYDNIILPAYQSASGKAQRREINERAKVLMAKLGISEVADNDISEVSGGQLQRACIARSMINNPKIIFADEPTGALNKQNSKEVMKELNKLNEEGTTIMMVTHDAKVASRCERVFYIED
;
A
#
# COMPACT_ATOMS: atom_id res chain seq x y z
N MET A 1 -8.57 15.30 9.76
CA MET A 1 -9.07 15.49 8.35
C MET A 1 -9.15 14.13 7.71
N ASN A 2 -10.22 13.85 6.89
CA ASN A 2 -10.31 12.53 6.28
C ASN A 2 -9.23 12.35 5.21
N ALA A 3 -8.37 11.36 5.37
CA ALA A 3 -7.39 10.94 4.36
C ALA A 3 -8.08 10.20 3.21
N LEU A 4 -9.05 9.36 3.55
CA LEU A 4 -9.81 8.57 2.58
C LEU A 4 -11.28 8.48 3.04
N LYS A 5 -12.21 8.73 2.11
CA LYS A 5 -13.64 8.49 2.34
C LYS A 5 -14.24 7.81 1.12
N ALA A 6 -14.92 6.70 1.33
CA ALA A 6 -15.73 6.02 0.33
C ALA A 6 -17.19 6.09 0.77
N THR A 7 -18.08 6.41 -0.17
CA THR A 7 -19.52 6.51 0.07
C THR A 7 -20.28 5.69 -0.97
N ASP A 8 -21.14 4.80 -0.51
CA ASP A 8 -21.96 3.89 -1.32
C ASP A 8 -21.17 3.15 -2.40
N LEU A 9 -19.94 2.76 -2.03
CA LEU A 9 -18.99 2.18 -2.97
C LEU A 9 -19.44 0.80 -3.42
N CYS A 10 -19.54 0.62 -4.73
CA CYS A 10 -19.88 -0.64 -5.36
C CYS A 10 -18.80 -1.08 -6.34
N LYS A 11 -18.52 -2.40 -6.35
CA LYS A 11 -17.68 -3.03 -7.36
C LYS A 11 -18.31 -4.30 -7.86
N THR A 12 -18.52 -4.35 -9.19
CA THR A 12 -19.09 -5.50 -9.90
C THR A 12 -18.15 -5.91 -11.01
N TYR A 13 -17.79 -7.18 -11.04
CA TYR A 13 -17.05 -7.79 -12.16
C TYR A 13 -18.01 -8.55 -13.07
N ILE A 14 -17.71 -8.57 -14.36
CA ILE A 14 -18.44 -9.39 -15.34
C ILE A 14 -17.54 -10.59 -15.71
N VAL A 15 -17.93 -11.76 -15.24
CA VAL A 15 -17.20 -13.02 -15.52
C VAL A 15 -18.14 -13.97 -16.25
N ASN A 16 -17.77 -14.41 -17.44
CA ASN A 16 -18.60 -15.31 -18.27
C ASN A 16 -20.04 -14.79 -18.46
N LYS A 17 -20.19 -13.48 -18.74
CA LYS A 17 -21.48 -12.79 -18.90
C LYS A 17 -22.37 -12.77 -17.64
N ARG A 18 -21.84 -13.15 -16.47
CA ARG A 18 -22.52 -13.06 -15.18
C ARG A 18 -21.94 -11.92 -14.37
N GLN A 19 -22.80 -11.18 -13.71
CA GLN A 19 -22.40 -10.11 -12.78
C GLN A 19 -22.02 -10.74 -11.43
N ASN A 20 -20.86 -10.37 -10.92
CA ASN A 20 -20.41 -10.70 -9.59
C ASN A 20 -20.24 -9.41 -8.79
N HIS A 21 -21.16 -9.13 -7.87
CA HIS A 21 -21.16 -7.94 -7.02
C HIS A 21 -20.28 -8.19 -5.80
N VAL A 22 -19.05 -7.73 -5.85
CA VAL A 22 -18.04 -7.96 -4.79
C VAL A 22 -18.14 -6.91 -3.68
N LEU A 23 -18.37 -5.63 -4.03
CA LEU A 23 -18.62 -4.58 -3.05
C LEU A 23 -20.04 -4.05 -3.27
N ARG A 24 -20.78 -3.87 -2.17
CA ARG A 24 -22.18 -3.44 -2.17
C ARG A 24 -22.38 -2.32 -1.15
N ASN A 25 -22.50 -1.08 -1.63
CA ASN A 25 -22.77 0.11 -0.81
C ASN A 25 -21.82 0.26 0.40
N VAL A 26 -20.52 0.00 0.19
CA VAL A 26 -19.52 0.09 1.25
C VAL A 26 -19.27 1.55 1.60
N ASN A 27 -19.37 1.87 2.89
CA ASN A 27 -19.03 3.16 3.45
C ASN A 27 -17.82 3.03 4.36
N LEU A 28 -16.78 3.84 4.11
CA LEU A 28 -15.49 3.79 4.80
C LEU A 28 -14.97 5.20 4.97
N GLU A 29 -14.46 5.53 6.16
CA GLU A 29 -13.72 6.76 6.42
C GLU A 29 -12.45 6.43 7.19
N ILE A 30 -11.32 6.99 6.74
CA ILE A 30 -10.01 6.88 7.39
C ILE A 30 -9.49 8.30 7.64
N GLU A 31 -9.11 8.59 8.87
CA GLU A 31 -8.54 9.87 9.24
C GLU A 31 -7.04 9.95 8.89
N GLU A 32 -6.54 11.17 8.72
CA GLU A 32 -5.12 11.40 8.49
C GLU A 32 -4.31 10.97 9.71
N GLY A 33 -3.25 10.15 9.48
CA GLY A 33 -2.41 9.58 10.53
C GLY A 33 -2.98 8.31 11.16
N GLU A 34 -4.19 7.87 10.82
CA GLU A 34 -4.81 6.68 11.39
C GLU A 34 -4.26 5.38 10.77
N MET A 35 -4.09 4.33 11.58
CA MET A 35 -3.85 2.97 11.11
C MET A 35 -5.14 2.15 11.21
N VAL A 36 -5.66 1.74 10.05
CA VAL A 36 -6.92 1.00 9.94
C VAL A 36 -6.70 -0.39 9.39
N GLY A 37 -7.29 -1.39 10.04
CA GLY A 37 -7.37 -2.77 9.57
C GLY A 37 -8.67 -3.05 8.82
N VAL A 38 -8.61 -3.86 7.77
CA VAL A 38 -9.78 -4.45 7.11
C VAL A 38 -9.69 -5.95 7.22
N MET A 39 -10.66 -6.56 7.89
CA MET A 39 -10.76 -7.99 8.11
C MET A 39 -12.01 -8.59 7.46
N GLY A 40 -12.07 -9.90 7.39
CA GLY A 40 -13.20 -10.66 6.88
C GLY A 40 -12.76 -12.02 6.33
N PRO A 41 -13.67 -12.93 6.00
CA PRO A 41 -13.37 -14.23 5.43
C PRO A 41 -12.66 -14.14 4.08
N SER A 42 -12.04 -15.23 3.63
CA SER A 42 -11.47 -15.29 2.28
C SER A 42 -12.58 -15.12 1.25
N GLY A 43 -12.34 -14.28 0.25
CA GLY A 43 -13.32 -13.99 -0.80
C GLY A 43 -14.31 -12.85 -0.50
N SER A 44 -14.34 -12.29 0.72
CA SER A 44 -15.27 -11.20 1.10
C SER A 44 -15.00 -9.84 0.43
N GLY A 45 -14.00 -9.73 -0.46
CA GLY A 45 -13.76 -8.49 -1.20
C GLY A 45 -12.74 -7.52 -0.58
N LYS A 46 -11.99 -7.90 0.46
CA LYS A 46 -11.00 -7.04 1.13
C LYS A 46 -9.96 -6.42 0.18
N THR A 47 -9.28 -7.26 -0.59
CA THR A 47 -8.31 -6.82 -1.61
C THR A 47 -9.00 -5.98 -2.69
N THR A 48 -10.24 -6.34 -3.08
CA THR A 48 -11.03 -5.55 -4.02
C THR A 48 -11.35 -4.16 -3.45
N LEU A 49 -11.70 -4.08 -2.16
CA LEU A 49 -11.91 -2.78 -1.50
C LEU A 49 -10.63 -1.95 -1.53
N LEU A 50 -9.49 -2.51 -1.09
CA LEU A 50 -8.20 -1.81 -1.09
C LEU A 50 -7.84 -1.31 -2.49
N TYR A 51 -7.97 -2.15 -3.53
CA TYR A 51 -7.65 -1.76 -4.90
C TYR A 51 -8.61 -0.72 -5.45
N THR A 52 -9.89 -0.79 -5.10
CA THR A 52 -10.88 0.19 -5.55
C THR A 52 -10.66 1.55 -4.90
N VAL A 53 -10.47 1.62 -3.58
CA VAL A 53 -10.27 2.90 -2.88
C VAL A 53 -8.91 3.53 -3.14
N SER A 54 -7.90 2.74 -3.54
CA SER A 54 -6.58 3.24 -3.95
C SER A 54 -6.51 3.61 -5.44
N GLY A 55 -7.60 3.42 -6.20
CA GLY A 55 -7.64 3.69 -7.63
C GLY A 55 -6.78 2.73 -8.47
N MET A 56 -6.37 1.58 -7.94
CA MET A 56 -5.77 0.49 -8.73
C MET A 56 -6.82 -0.20 -9.60
N ASP A 57 -8.06 -0.20 -9.12
CA ASP A 57 -9.23 -0.66 -9.86
C ASP A 57 -10.32 0.42 -9.83
N THR A 58 -11.18 0.46 -10.83
CA THR A 58 -12.22 1.48 -10.96
C THR A 58 -13.50 1.02 -10.25
N ALA A 59 -14.09 1.89 -9.44
CA ALA A 59 -15.42 1.65 -8.84
C ALA A 59 -16.49 1.51 -9.91
N THR A 60 -17.47 0.63 -9.69
CA THR A 60 -18.66 0.53 -10.57
C THR A 60 -19.67 1.63 -10.26
N ALA A 61 -19.81 2.00 -8.98
CA ALA A 61 -20.64 3.10 -8.49
C ALA A 61 -20.13 3.58 -7.13
N GLY A 62 -20.66 4.71 -6.67
CA GLY A 62 -20.25 5.35 -5.42
C GLY A 62 -19.21 6.45 -5.62
N GLU A 63 -18.77 7.05 -4.52
CA GLU A 63 -17.80 8.14 -4.54
C GLU A 63 -16.58 7.79 -3.68
N ILE A 64 -15.39 8.20 -4.14
CA ILE A 64 -14.15 8.10 -3.39
C ILE A 64 -13.52 9.50 -3.31
N LEU A 65 -13.31 9.97 -2.07
CA LEU A 65 -12.57 11.19 -1.77
C LEU A 65 -11.22 10.80 -1.17
N PHE A 66 -10.16 11.32 -1.75
CA PHE A 66 -8.78 11.16 -1.27
C PHE A 66 -8.24 12.53 -0.86
N PHE A 67 -8.04 12.76 0.42
CA PHE A 67 -7.69 14.07 1.00
C PHE A 67 -8.58 15.20 0.45
N GLY A 68 -9.88 14.93 0.33
CA GLY A 68 -10.88 15.88 -0.21
C GLY A 68 -10.97 15.95 -1.73
N GLU A 69 -10.07 15.31 -2.47
CA GLU A 69 -10.11 15.26 -3.93
C GLU A 69 -10.98 14.10 -4.43
N LYS A 70 -11.94 14.36 -5.34
CA LYS A 70 -12.87 13.35 -5.87
C LYS A 70 -12.19 12.45 -6.91
N MET A 71 -11.64 11.33 -6.47
CA MET A 71 -10.97 10.35 -7.35
C MET A 71 -11.87 9.81 -8.46
N THR A 72 -13.14 9.59 -8.17
CA THR A 72 -14.13 9.05 -9.14
C THR A 72 -14.43 9.99 -10.31
N GLN A 73 -14.00 11.26 -10.23
CA GLN A 73 -14.12 12.26 -11.31
C GLN A 73 -12.81 12.49 -12.07
N MET A 74 -11.72 11.85 -11.65
CA MET A 74 -10.41 12.00 -12.27
C MET A 74 -10.24 11.11 -13.49
N SER A 75 -9.44 11.57 -14.45
CA SER A 75 -8.95 10.72 -15.53
C SER A 75 -7.99 9.65 -15.01
N SER A 76 -7.80 8.56 -15.76
CA SER A 76 -6.86 7.49 -15.41
C SER A 76 -5.43 8.00 -15.19
N ASN A 77 -4.99 9.00 -15.95
CA ASN A 77 -3.67 9.61 -15.79
C ASN A 77 -3.58 10.36 -14.45
N GLN A 78 -4.57 11.17 -14.10
CA GLN A 78 -4.61 11.89 -12.82
C GLN A 78 -4.60 10.94 -11.62
N VAL A 79 -5.37 9.83 -11.69
CA VAL A 79 -5.34 8.79 -10.65
C VAL A 79 -3.98 8.12 -10.59
N SER A 80 -3.32 7.87 -11.72
CA SER A 80 -1.98 7.28 -11.75
C SER A 80 -0.92 8.20 -11.16
N ASP A 81 -0.98 9.50 -11.46
CA ASP A 81 -0.09 10.52 -10.89
C ASP A 81 -0.30 10.66 -9.38
N MET A 82 -1.55 10.61 -8.93
CA MET A 82 -1.89 10.60 -7.51
C MET A 82 -1.35 9.37 -6.80
N ARG A 83 -1.51 8.16 -7.38
CA ARG A 83 -0.92 6.94 -6.82
C ARG A 83 0.59 7.05 -6.70
N LEU A 84 1.27 7.49 -7.76
CA LEU A 84 2.72 7.63 -7.79
C LEU A 84 3.23 8.61 -6.74
N SER A 85 2.55 9.74 -6.55
CA SER A 85 3.05 10.84 -5.72
C SER A 85 2.55 10.81 -4.27
N LYS A 86 1.36 10.24 -4.00
CA LYS A 86 0.69 10.38 -2.70
C LYS A 86 0.38 9.04 -2.02
N MET A 87 0.55 7.89 -2.70
CA MET A 87 0.20 6.58 -2.18
C MET A 87 1.41 5.64 -2.19
N GLY A 88 1.57 4.85 -1.12
CA GLY A 88 2.52 3.76 -1.05
C GLY A 88 1.78 2.42 -1.07
N PHE A 89 2.43 1.38 -1.59
CA PHE A 89 1.83 0.05 -1.68
C PHE A 89 2.76 -1.03 -1.14
N VAL A 90 2.25 -1.86 -0.25
CA VAL A 90 2.92 -3.05 0.29
C VAL A 90 2.02 -4.25 0.05
N PHE A 91 2.49 -5.22 -0.73
CA PHE A 91 1.72 -6.40 -1.12
C PHE A 91 2.26 -7.67 -0.46
N GLN A 92 1.41 -8.67 -0.31
CA GLN A 92 1.79 -10.02 0.09
C GLN A 92 2.77 -10.64 -0.93
N GLN A 93 2.46 -10.54 -2.23
CA GLN A 93 3.40 -10.81 -3.31
C GLN A 93 4.21 -9.54 -3.55
N MET A 94 5.47 -9.58 -3.26
CA MET A 94 6.34 -8.39 -3.15
C MET A 94 6.53 -7.62 -4.46
N TYR A 95 6.22 -8.22 -5.63
CA TYR A 95 6.29 -7.62 -6.99
C TYR A 95 7.59 -6.84 -7.23
N MET A 96 8.72 -7.43 -6.82
CA MET A 96 10.03 -6.90 -7.13
C MET A 96 10.46 -7.34 -8.53
N LEU A 97 11.13 -6.47 -9.26
CA LEU A 97 11.68 -6.75 -10.57
C LEU A 97 12.98 -7.55 -10.43
N LYS A 98 13.00 -8.76 -11.00
CA LYS A 98 14.12 -9.71 -10.87
C LYS A 98 15.43 -9.25 -11.51
N ASN A 99 15.35 -8.32 -12.45
CA ASN A 99 16.52 -7.83 -13.20
C ASN A 99 17.13 -6.56 -12.56
N LEU A 100 16.66 -6.18 -11.40
CA LEU A 100 17.09 -4.99 -10.67
C LEU A 100 17.57 -5.38 -9.27
N SER A 101 18.58 -4.67 -8.79
CA SER A 101 19.01 -4.77 -7.40
C SER A 101 17.90 -4.38 -6.42
N ILE A 102 18.04 -4.66 -5.14
CA ILE A 102 17.15 -4.18 -4.09
C ILE A 102 17.06 -2.65 -4.13
N TYR A 103 18.21 -1.98 -4.26
CA TYR A 103 18.29 -0.52 -4.35
C TYR A 103 17.51 0.02 -5.55
N ASP A 104 17.71 -0.54 -6.74
CA ASP A 104 17.05 -0.10 -7.96
C ASP A 104 15.53 -0.30 -7.91
N ASN A 105 15.07 -1.40 -7.30
CA ASN A 105 13.65 -1.64 -7.05
C ASN A 105 13.05 -0.55 -6.15
N ILE A 106 13.79 -0.10 -5.13
CA ILE A 106 13.32 0.93 -4.19
C ILE A 106 13.18 2.30 -4.87
N ILE A 107 14.17 2.71 -5.67
CA ILE A 107 14.17 4.05 -6.29
C ILE A 107 13.28 4.16 -7.53
N LEU A 108 12.93 3.03 -8.15
CA LEU A 108 12.22 2.99 -9.43
C LEU A 108 10.96 3.88 -9.48
N PRO A 109 10.04 3.84 -8.49
CA PRO A 109 8.84 4.68 -8.54
C PRO A 109 9.17 6.18 -8.55
N ALA A 110 10.17 6.60 -7.78
CA ALA A 110 10.56 8.01 -7.74
C ALA A 110 11.28 8.45 -9.01
N TYR A 111 12.01 7.55 -9.66
CA TYR A 111 12.71 7.87 -10.92
C TYR A 111 11.76 8.07 -12.10
N GLN A 112 10.53 7.55 -12.04
CA GLN A 112 9.52 7.78 -13.08
C GLN A 112 9.12 9.26 -13.19
N SER A 113 9.15 10.00 -12.08
CA SER A 113 8.79 11.44 -12.04
C SER A 113 10.01 12.37 -12.01
N ALA A 114 11.23 11.83 -11.94
CA ALA A 114 12.45 12.62 -11.81
C ALA A 114 12.88 13.27 -13.13
N SER A 115 12.86 14.60 -13.20
CA SER A 115 13.16 15.39 -14.39
C SER A 115 14.60 15.93 -14.45
N GLY A 116 15.55 15.37 -13.69
CA GLY A 116 16.94 15.84 -13.77
C GLY A 116 17.89 15.28 -12.73
N LYS A 117 19.19 15.60 -12.88
CA LYS A 117 20.26 15.07 -12.02
C LYS A 117 20.09 15.47 -10.54
N ALA A 118 19.59 16.67 -10.26
CA ALA A 118 19.40 17.15 -8.89
C ALA A 118 18.34 16.33 -8.15
N GLN A 119 17.17 16.10 -8.78
CA GLN A 119 16.11 15.27 -8.19
C GLN A 119 16.56 13.82 -8.00
N ARG A 120 17.27 13.24 -8.97
CA ARG A 120 17.83 11.88 -8.82
C ARG A 120 18.80 11.77 -7.65
N ARG A 121 19.64 12.79 -7.42
CA ARG A 121 20.52 12.82 -6.26
C ARG A 121 19.74 12.84 -4.95
N GLU A 122 18.69 13.63 -4.86
CA GLU A 122 17.82 13.69 -3.69
C GLU A 122 17.10 12.35 -3.42
N ILE A 123 16.60 11.70 -4.48
CA ILE A 123 15.99 10.36 -4.40
C ILE A 123 17.00 9.34 -3.87
N ASN A 124 18.22 9.36 -4.39
CA ASN A 124 19.28 8.44 -3.97
C ASN A 124 19.64 8.62 -2.48
N GLU A 125 19.75 9.85 -2.00
CA GLU A 125 20.01 10.08 -0.58
C GLU A 125 18.82 9.62 0.29
N ARG A 126 17.58 9.89 -0.14
CA ARG A 126 16.38 9.40 0.54
C ARG A 126 16.33 7.88 0.59
N ALA A 127 16.66 7.19 -0.50
CA ALA A 127 16.71 5.73 -0.55
C ALA A 127 17.71 5.18 0.47
N LYS A 128 18.92 5.74 0.56
CA LYS A 128 19.93 5.35 1.56
C LYS A 128 19.42 5.51 2.98
N VAL A 129 18.76 6.64 3.28
CA VAL A 129 18.19 6.90 4.61
C VAL A 129 17.09 5.89 4.93
N LEU A 130 16.18 5.59 3.99
CA LEU A 130 15.13 4.61 4.16
C LEU A 130 15.70 3.19 4.38
N MET A 131 16.70 2.81 3.60
CA MET A 131 17.34 1.51 3.74
C MET A 131 18.06 1.35 5.09
N ALA A 132 18.75 2.40 5.55
CA ALA A 132 19.38 2.41 6.86
C ALA A 132 18.36 2.32 7.99
N LYS A 133 17.26 3.09 7.91
CA LYS A 133 16.14 3.06 8.87
C LYS A 133 15.51 1.68 8.98
N LEU A 134 15.38 0.96 7.86
CA LEU A 134 14.76 -0.37 7.77
C LEU A 134 15.77 -1.52 7.95
N GLY A 135 17.05 -1.23 8.20
CA GLY A 135 18.11 -2.23 8.44
C GLY A 135 18.33 -3.16 7.24
N ILE A 136 18.40 -2.59 6.03
CA ILE A 136 18.62 -3.32 4.77
C ILE A 136 19.72 -2.70 3.89
N SER A 137 20.56 -1.82 4.45
CA SER A 137 21.62 -1.17 3.67
C SER A 137 22.65 -2.17 3.12
N GLU A 138 22.91 -3.25 3.84
CA GLU A 138 23.90 -4.28 3.47
C GLU A 138 23.48 -5.11 2.24
N VAL A 139 22.18 -5.09 1.88
CA VAL A 139 21.65 -5.85 0.73
C VAL A 139 21.28 -4.95 -0.45
N ALA A 140 21.75 -3.70 -0.46
CA ALA A 140 21.40 -2.72 -1.50
C ALA A 140 21.67 -3.23 -2.92
N ASP A 141 22.83 -3.82 -3.13
CA ASP A 141 23.31 -4.26 -4.44
C ASP A 141 22.96 -5.72 -4.76
N ASN A 142 22.30 -6.42 -3.83
CA ASN A 142 21.90 -7.82 -4.00
C ASN A 142 20.73 -7.97 -4.97
N ASP A 143 20.69 -9.13 -5.63
CA ASP A 143 19.49 -9.61 -6.33
C ASP A 143 18.41 -10.03 -5.34
N ILE A 144 17.15 -9.99 -5.77
CA ILE A 144 16.00 -10.38 -4.94
C ILE A 144 16.05 -11.84 -4.47
N SER A 145 16.78 -12.72 -5.17
CA SER A 145 16.97 -14.13 -4.82
C SER A 145 18.03 -14.36 -3.73
N GLU A 146 18.84 -13.35 -3.44
CA GLU A 146 19.96 -13.43 -2.48
C GLU A 146 19.60 -12.92 -1.09
N VAL A 147 18.37 -12.44 -0.91
CA VAL A 147 17.92 -11.81 0.33
C VAL A 147 16.81 -12.64 1.01
N SER A 148 16.73 -12.53 2.33
CA SER A 148 15.67 -13.19 3.10
C SER A 148 14.30 -12.56 2.82
N GLY A 149 13.22 -13.33 3.04
CA GLY A 149 11.85 -12.79 2.88
C GLY A 149 11.58 -11.56 3.75
N GLY A 150 12.16 -11.49 4.96
CA GLY A 150 12.03 -10.31 5.83
C GLY A 150 12.77 -9.09 5.28
N GLN A 151 14.00 -9.26 4.74
CA GLN A 151 14.72 -8.17 4.07
C GLN A 151 13.97 -7.69 2.83
N LEU A 152 13.45 -8.63 2.03
CA LEU A 152 12.69 -8.31 0.83
C LEU A 152 11.40 -7.54 1.18
N GLN A 153 10.70 -7.91 2.24
CA GLN A 153 9.49 -7.19 2.69
C GLN A 153 9.82 -5.79 3.20
N ARG A 154 10.94 -5.62 3.94
CA ARG A 154 11.40 -4.29 4.35
C ARG A 154 11.82 -3.44 3.14
N ALA A 155 12.37 -4.04 2.09
CA ALA A 155 12.62 -3.35 0.82
C ALA A 155 11.32 -2.91 0.13
N CYS A 156 10.24 -3.71 0.19
CA CYS A 156 8.92 -3.29 -0.28
C CYS A 156 8.38 -2.08 0.50
N ILE A 157 8.59 -2.05 1.82
CA ILE A 157 8.23 -0.88 2.64
C ILE A 157 9.08 0.34 2.23
N ALA A 158 10.41 0.18 2.04
CA ALA A 158 11.26 1.27 1.55
C ALA A 158 10.78 1.81 0.20
N ARG A 159 10.44 0.91 -0.73
CA ARG A 159 9.87 1.28 -2.05
C ARG A 159 8.56 2.03 -1.91
N SER A 160 7.68 1.61 -1.03
CA SER A 160 6.40 2.29 -0.79
C SER A 160 6.57 3.70 -0.25
N MET A 161 7.67 3.97 0.48
CA MET A 161 7.97 5.24 1.14
C MET A 161 8.80 6.21 0.29
N ILE A 162 9.35 5.78 -0.85
CA ILE A 162 10.35 6.57 -1.60
C ILE A 162 9.81 7.93 -2.08
N ASN A 163 8.52 8.03 -2.35
CA ASN A 163 7.85 9.26 -2.77
C ASN A 163 7.20 10.05 -1.61
N ASN A 164 7.49 9.71 -0.35
CA ASN A 164 6.87 10.31 0.84
C ASN A 164 5.33 10.29 0.76
N PRO A 165 4.70 9.12 0.65
CA PRO A 165 3.27 9.01 0.47
C PRO A 165 2.51 9.55 1.69
N LYS A 166 1.28 10.02 1.47
CA LYS A 166 0.36 10.41 2.55
C LYS A 166 -0.34 9.20 3.18
N ILE A 167 -0.50 8.12 2.41
CA ILE A 167 -1.12 6.87 2.85
C ILE A 167 -0.38 5.67 2.29
N ILE A 168 -0.27 4.61 3.09
CA ILE A 168 0.20 3.29 2.66
C ILE A 168 -1.00 2.34 2.63
N PHE A 169 -1.18 1.67 1.50
CA PHE A 169 -2.09 0.55 1.32
C PHE A 169 -1.31 -0.75 1.45
N ALA A 170 -1.63 -1.57 2.45
CA ALA A 170 -0.95 -2.83 2.74
C ALA A 170 -1.91 -4.01 2.56
N ASP A 171 -1.67 -4.86 1.57
CA ASP A 171 -2.47 -6.06 1.31
C ASP A 171 -1.72 -7.29 1.85
N GLU A 172 -2.17 -7.84 2.99
CA GLU A 172 -1.57 -8.98 3.68
C GLU A 172 -0.03 -8.84 3.86
N PRO A 173 0.49 -7.73 4.42
CA PRO A 173 1.91 -7.40 4.40
C PRO A 173 2.80 -8.39 5.14
N THR A 174 2.22 -9.30 5.91
CA THR A 174 2.92 -10.33 6.69
C THR A 174 2.55 -11.75 6.29
N GLY A 175 1.64 -11.94 5.34
CA GLY A 175 1.04 -13.23 5.01
C GLY A 175 2.01 -14.30 4.47
N ALA A 176 3.14 -13.88 3.88
CA ALA A 176 4.18 -14.79 3.37
C ALA A 176 5.38 -14.95 4.32
N LEU A 177 5.33 -14.37 5.54
CA LEU A 177 6.46 -14.29 6.45
C LEU A 177 6.33 -15.24 7.64
N ASN A 178 7.47 -15.68 8.19
CA ASN A 178 7.50 -16.34 9.49
C ASN A 178 7.14 -15.36 10.63
N LYS A 179 6.84 -15.88 11.82
CA LYS A 179 6.40 -15.09 12.98
C LYS A 179 7.38 -13.97 13.38
N GLN A 180 8.69 -14.22 13.27
CA GLN A 180 9.71 -13.24 13.64
C GLN A 180 9.72 -12.08 12.65
N ASN A 181 9.82 -12.37 11.36
CA ASN A 181 9.79 -11.35 10.30
C ASN A 181 8.47 -10.57 10.29
N SER A 182 7.33 -11.23 10.57
CA SER A 182 6.02 -10.56 10.69
C SER A 182 6.02 -9.51 11.80
N LYS A 183 6.63 -9.81 12.96
CA LYS A 183 6.75 -8.84 14.06
C LYS A 183 7.62 -7.63 13.67
N GLU A 184 8.72 -7.87 12.96
CA GLU A 184 9.63 -6.81 12.51
C GLU A 184 8.94 -5.90 11.50
N VAL A 185 8.26 -6.46 10.49
CA VAL A 185 7.49 -5.72 9.50
C VAL A 185 6.41 -4.86 10.16
N MET A 186 5.64 -5.44 11.08
CA MET A 186 4.62 -4.69 11.83
C MET A 186 5.21 -3.58 12.70
N LYS A 187 6.39 -3.81 13.29
CA LYS A 187 7.10 -2.77 14.05
C LYS A 187 7.48 -1.59 13.16
N GLU A 188 7.95 -1.85 11.94
CA GLU A 188 8.30 -0.77 11.01
C GLU A 188 7.05 -0.02 10.50
N LEU A 189 5.94 -0.72 10.20
CA LEU A 189 4.68 -0.06 9.84
C LEU A 189 4.13 0.80 10.98
N ASN A 190 4.17 0.30 12.22
CA ASN A 190 3.75 1.08 13.39
C ASN A 190 4.59 2.36 13.55
N LYS A 191 5.92 2.29 13.41
CA LYS A 191 6.78 3.48 13.46
C LYS A 191 6.43 4.51 12.38
N LEU A 192 6.15 4.06 11.15
CA LEU A 192 5.73 4.95 10.07
C LEU A 192 4.40 5.64 10.40
N ASN A 193 3.49 4.92 11.03
CA ASN A 193 2.22 5.47 11.48
C ASN A 193 2.41 6.48 12.63
N GLU A 194 3.23 6.16 13.65
CA GLU A 194 3.61 7.07 14.74
C GLU A 194 4.28 8.36 14.22
N GLU A 195 4.94 8.30 13.05
CA GLU A 195 5.50 9.45 12.35
C GLU A 195 4.46 10.22 11.49
N GLY A 196 3.18 9.82 11.54
CA GLY A 196 2.06 10.50 10.89
C GLY A 196 1.65 9.92 9.53
N THR A 197 2.23 8.81 9.07
CA THR A 197 1.78 8.15 7.84
C THR A 197 0.46 7.43 8.08
N THR A 198 -0.58 7.73 7.29
CA THR A 198 -1.84 6.98 7.30
C THR A 198 -1.63 5.57 6.76
N ILE A 199 -2.24 4.54 7.35
CA ILE A 199 -2.10 3.16 6.87
C ILE A 199 -3.46 2.48 6.79
N MET A 200 -3.81 1.97 5.62
CA MET A 200 -4.92 1.03 5.43
C MET A 200 -4.35 -0.37 5.17
N MET A 201 -4.65 -1.31 6.06
CA MET A 201 -4.13 -2.66 6.00
C MET A 201 -5.25 -3.68 5.85
N VAL A 202 -5.13 -4.56 4.85
CA VAL A 202 -5.96 -5.76 4.73
C VAL A 202 -5.23 -6.92 5.39
N THR A 203 -5.90 -7.65 6.27
CA THR A 203 -5.34 -8.86 6.88
C THR A 203 -6.43 -9.83 7.36
N HIS A 204 -6.10 -11.11 7.40
CA HIS A 204 -6.90 -12.14 8.05
C HIS A 204 -6.34 -12.54 9.42
N ASP A 205 -5.15 -12.03 9.81
CA ASP A 205 -4.53 -12.30 11.11
C ASP A 205 -5.03 -11.30 12.16
N ALA A 206 -5.80 -11.81 13.14
CA ALA A 206 -6.32 -11.00 14.24
C ALA A 206 -5.23 -10.33 15.10
N LYS A 207 -4.01 -10.91 15.19
CA LYS A 207 -2.88 -10.28 15.89
C LYS A 207 -2.29 -9.10 15.13
N VAL A 208 -2.35 -9.13 13.81
CA VAL A 208 -1.96 -8.02 12.96
C VAL A 208 -3.01 -6.92 13.07
N ALA A 209 -4.29 -7.28 12.92
CA ALA A 209 -5.41 -6.35 13.04
C ALA A 209 -5.48 -5.65 14.41
N SER A 210 -5.12 -6.35 15.51
CA SER A 210 -5.09 -5.76 16.86
C SER A 210 -4.03 -4.65 17.05
N ARG A 211 -3.18 -4.41 16.06
CA ARG A 211 -2.24 -3.28 16.01
C ARG A 211 -2.84 -2.01 15.40
N CYS A 212 -3.98 -2.15 14.73
CA CYS A 212 -4.70 -1.03 14.14
C CYS A 212 -5.58 -0.34 15.18
N GLU A 213 -5.78 0.97 15.04
CA GLU A 213 -6.64 1.77 15.91
C GLU A 213 -8.11 1.41 15.74
N ARG A 214 -8.52 1.12 14.48
CA ARG A 214 -9.85 0.62 14.12
C ARG A 214 -9.75 -0.55 13.16
N VAL A 215 -10.77 -1.41 13.21
CA VAL A 215 -10.89 -2.55 12.29
C VAL A 215 -12.28 -2.51 11.67
N PHE A 216 -12.32 -2.46 10.35
CA PHE A 216 -13.52 -2.72 9.56
C PHE A 216 -13.63 -4.20 9.28
N TYR A 217 -14.83 -4.74 9.43
CA TYR A 217 -15.10 -6.13 9.11
C TYR A 217 -16.00 -6.22 7.89
N ILE A 218 -15.55 -6.93 6.84
CA ILE A 218 -16.32 -7.15 5.62
C ILE A 218 -16.93 -8.55 5.70
N GLU A 219 -18.23 -8.61 5.64
CA GLU A 219 -19.04 -9.84 5.51
C GLU A 219 -19.67 -9.89 4.12
N ASP A 220 -20.02 -11.11 3.66
CA ASP A 220 -20.71 -11.36 2.37
C ASP A 220 -22.14 -10.82 2.34
#